data_cbcd55b1da353236e47baf6af0ef341a
#
_entry.id   cbcd55b1da353236e47baf6af0ef341a
#
_cell.length_a   1.000
_cell.length_b   1.000
_cell.length_c   1.000
_cell.angle_alpha   90.00
_cell.angle_beta   90.00
_cell.angle_gamma   90.00
#
_symmetry.space_group_name_H-M   'P 1'
#
loop_
_entity.id
_entity.type
_entity.pdbx_description
1 polymer ?
#
loop_
_entity_poly.entity_id
_entity_poly.type
_entity_poly.pdbx_seq_one_letter_code
_entity_poly.pdbx_strand_id
1 'polypeptide(L)'
;MARLNLEERLNRIEDKISEKSFRENKGLGNEVGYYVFDYDPKAELEVRNHIAYLKDRINNGNKGFKIKEFDLFHIMIQILEEEGYLEDFFDLEKENGFFDMADSVVETLGLDETNELNLIISKILQEDLTDSVVFLTGVGKCHPIIASHNILNNLHQVLDSVPVVMFYPGEYSGQDLKLFGTMDSRNYYRAFRLV
;
A
#
# COMPACT_ATOMS: atom_id res chain seq x y z
N MET A 1 2.13 21.79 -17.07
CA MET A 1 1.06 20.97 -17.67
C MET A 1 -0.08 20.86 -16.68
N ALA A 2 -1.35 20.96 -17.11
CA ALA A 2 -2.48 20.70 -16.21
C ALA A 2 -2.44 19.24 -15.75
N ARG A 3 -2.70 19.00 -14.45
CA ARG A 3 -2.82 17.65 -13.91
C ARG A 3 -4.04 17.00 -14.57
N LEU A 4 -3.89 15.77 -15.06
CA LEU A 4 -4.99 14.96 -15.60
C LEU A 4 -6.09 14.81 -14.55
N ASN A 5 -7.33 14.70 -14.96
CA ASN A 5 -8.41 14.36 -14.06
C ASN A 5 -8.29 12.90 -13.56
N LEU A 6 -9.06 12.54 -12.54
CA LEU A 6 -8.95 11.20 -11.93
C LEU A 6 -9.24 10.08 -12.92
N GLU A 7 -10.30 10.21 -13.72
CA GLU A 7 -10.70 9.19 -14.69
C GLU A 7 -9.60 8.96 -15.74
N GLU A 8 -9.00 10.02 -16.26
CA GLU A 8 -7.89 9.93 -17.21
C GLU A 8 -6.67 9.24 -16.58
N ARG A 9 -6.40 9.49 -15.30
CA ARG A 9 -5.30 8.86 -14.55
C ARG A 9 -5.59 7.38 -14.30
N LEU A 10 -6.79 7.02 -13.87
CA LEU A 10 -7.21 5.63 -13.65
C LEU A 10 -7.07 4.81 -14.94
N ASN A 11 -7.55 5.34 -16.07
CA ASN A 11 -7.47 4.68 -17.37
C ASN A 11 -6.04 4.45 -17.87
N ARG A 12 -5.05 5.17 -17.35
CA ARG A 12 -3.63 4.97 -17.71
C ARG A 12 -2.91 3.94 -16.86
N ILE A 13 -3.50 3.49 -15.76
CA ILE A 13 -2.83 2.51 -14.85
C ILE A 13 -2.52 1.23 -15.60
N GLU A 14 -3.50 0.65 -16.34
CA GLU A 14 -3.31 -0.62 -17.05
C GLU A 14 -2.16 -0.54 -18.06
N ASP A 15 -2.12 0.51 -18.86
CA ASP A 15 -1.06 0.71 -19.85
C ASP A 15 0.30 0.80 -19.16
N LYS A 16 0.37 1.58 -18.07
CA LYS A 16 1.61 1.79 -17.31
C LYS A 16 2.16 0.51 -16.71
N ILE A 17 1.33 -0.26 -16.00
CA ILE A 17 1.77 -1.51 -15.37
C ILE A 17 2.00 -2.63 -16.38
N SER A 18 1.49 -2.52 -17.61
CA SER A 18 1.72 -3.47 -18.70
C SER A 18 3.05 -3.25 -19.42
N GLU A 19 3.69 -2.09 -19.25
CA GLU A 19 5.02 -1.84 -19.82
C GLU A 19 6.04 -2.84 -19.29
N LYS A 20 6.81 -3.45 -20.18
CA LYS A 20 7.84 -4.42 -19.80
C LYS A 20 8.91 -3.78 -18.90
N SER A 21 9.31 -2.53 -19.19
CA SER A 21 10.26 -1.77 -18.40
C SER A 21 9.78 -1.54 -16.97
N PHE A 22 8.47 -1.29 -16.79
CA PHE A 22 7.85 -1.15 -15.48
C PHE A 22 7.94 -2.46 -14.68
N ARG A 23 7.55 -3.58 -15.28
CA ARG A 23 7.52 -4.89 -14.61
C ARG A 23 8.91 -5.46 -14.29
N GLU A 24 9.91 -5.13 -15.11
CA GLU A 24 11.29 -5.57 -14.90
C GLU A 24 12.08 -4.63 -13.97
N ASN A 25 11.44 -3.62 -13.38
CA ASN A 25 12.10 -2.57 -12.60
C ASN A 25 13.29 -1.93 -13.33
N LYS A 26 13.28 -1.95 -14.69
CA LYS A 26 14.34 -1.41 -15.54
C LYS A 26 13.92 -0.04 -16.06
N GLY A 27 14.73 0.96 -15.81
CA GLY A 27 14.51 2.30 -16.39
C GLY A 27 14.74 3.46 -15.44
N LEU A 28 14.97 3.18 -14.16
CA LEU A 28 15.19 4.18 -13.13
C LEU A 28 16.61 4.10 -12.51
N GLY A 29 17.58 3.54 -13.24
CA GLY A 29 18.90 3.27 -12.70
C GLY A 29 18.90 2.08 -11.73
N ASN A 30 19.53 2.19 -10.57
CA ASN A 30 19.51 1.19 -9.49
C ASN A 30 18.37 1.43 -8.50
N GLU A 31 17.27 2.08 -8.91
CA GLU A 31 16.17 2.40 -8.00
C GLU A 31 15.06 1.35 -8.12
N VAL A 32 14.57 0.94 -6.97
CA VAL A 32 13.50 -0.06 -6.85
C VAL A 32 12.16 0.55 -7.29
N GLY A 33 11.33 -0.23 -7.98
CA GLY A 33 10.09 0.22 -8.59
C GLY A 33 8.94 0.44 -7.61
N TYR A 34 9.02 1.48 -6.79
CA TYR A 34 7.97 1.90 -5.87
C TYR A 34 7.23 3.11 -6.44
N TYR A 35 5.91 3.00 -6.51
CA TYR A 35 5.05 4.00 -7.13
C TYR A 35 3.90 4.40 -6.21
N VAL A 36 3.47 5.66 -6.32
CA VAL A 36 2.30 6.19 -5.61
C VAL A 36 1.26 6.64 -6.63
N PHE A 37 0.04 6.17 -6.46
CA PHE A 37 -1.16 6.71 -7.08
C PHE A 37 -1.95 7.48 -6.03
N ASP A 38 -1.77 8.79 -6.01
CA ASP A 38 -2.44 9.70 -5.08
C ASP A 38 -3.80 10.16 -5.64
N TYR A 39 -4.82 10.28 -4.77
CA TYR A 39 -6.16 10.70 -5.18
C TYR A 39 -6.89 11.42 -4.06
N ASP A 40 -7.91 12.24 -4.42
CA ASP A 40 -8.80 12.87 -3.43
C ASP A 40 -9.49 11.76 -2.60
N PRO A 41 -9.45 11.80 -1.27
CA PRO A 41 -10.10 10.79 -0.41
C PRO A 41 -11.59 10.58 -0.70
N LYS A 42 -12.29 11.60 -1.25
CA LYS A 42 -13.70 11.49 -1.66
C LYS A 42 -13.92 10.50 -2.81
N ALA A 43 -12.87 10.23 -3.57
CA ALA A 43 -12.88 9.31 -4.70
C ALA A 43 -12.54 7.85 -4.31
N GLU A 44 -12.41 7.54 -3.03
CA GLU A 44 -12.01 6.22 -2.52
C GLU A 44 -12.81 5.07 -3.17
N LEU A 45 -14.13 5.19 -3.25
CA LEU A 45 -14.98 4.14 -3.83
C LEU A 45 -14.75 3.96 -5.33
N GLU A 46 -14.51 5.05 -6.06
CA GLU A 46 -14.21 5.00 -7.50
C GLU A 46 -12.87 4.29 -7.74
N VAL A 47 -11.84 4.65 -6.96
CA VAL A 47 -10.51 4.03 -7.04
C VAL A 47 -10.56 2.54 -6.70
N ARG A 48 -11.26 2.15 -5.63
CA ARG A 48 -11.43 0.73 -5.24
C ARG A 48 -12.14 -0.08 -6.32
N ASN A 49 -13.21 0.45 -6.91
CA ASN A 49 -13.92 -0.21 -8.00
C ASN A 49 -13.01 -0.40 -9.22
N HIS A 50 -12.20 0.61 -9.54
CA HIS A 50 -11.25 0.51 -10.64
C HIS A 50 -10.14 -0.52 -10.37
N ILE A 51 -9.61 -0.58 -9.15
CA ILE A 51 -8.64 -1.61 -8.73
C ILE A 51 -9.23 -3.01 -8.89
N ALA A 52 -10.46 -3.22 -8.41
CA ALA A 52 -11.14 -4.51 -8.54
C ALA A 52 -11.33 -4.89 -10.02
N TYR A 53 -11.74 -3.96 -10.87
CA TYR A 53 -11.84 -4.15 -12.31
C TYR A 53 -10.50 -4.51 -12.95
N LEU A 54 -9.42 -3.79 -12.65
CA LEU A 54 -8.09 -4.07 -13.20
C LEU A 54 -7.60 -5.45 -12.77
N LYS A 55 -7.79 -5.80 -11.50
CA LYS A 55 -7.40 -7.09 -10.94
C LYS A 55 -8.14 -8.24 -11.63
N ASP A 56 -9.45 -8.12 -11.81
CA ASP A 56 -10.23 -9.12 -12.53
C ASP A 56 -9.76 -9.27 -13.98
N ARG A 57 -9.65 -8.15 -14.69
CA ARG A 57 -9.26 -8.12 -16.10
C ARG A 57 -7.86 -8.66 -16.37
N ILE A 58 -6.88 -8.33 -15.52
CA ILE A 58 -5.50 -8.76 -15.71
C ILE A 58 -5.31 -10.20 -15.24
N ASN A 59 -5.85 -10.57 -14.07
CA ASN A 59 -5.63 -11.88 -13.48
C ASN A 59 -6.37 -12.99 -14.23
N ASN A 60 -7.51 -12.69 -14.83
CA ASN A 60 -8.27 -13.62 -15.68
C ASN A 60 -7.89 -13.52 -17.18
N GLY A 61 -7.11 -12.49 -17.55
CA GLY A 61 -6.56 -12.30 -18.89
C GLY A 61 -5.24 -13.05 -19.09
N ASN A 62 -4.80 -13.11 -20.35
CA ASN A 62 -3.49 -13.71 -20.70
C ASN A 62 -2.41 -12.60 -20.85
N LYS A 63 -2.17 -11.82 -19.81
CA LYS A 63 -1.26 -10.66 -19.82
C LYS A 63 0.20 -11.02 -19.49
N GLY A 64 0.47 -12.26 -19.02
CA GLY A 64 1.80 -12.70 -18.60
C GLY A 64 2.27 -12.11 -17.26
N PHE A 65 1.37 -11.51 -16.50
CA PHE A 65 1.59 -11.07 -15.13
C PHE A 65 0.25 -11.00 -14.37
N LYS A 66 0.32 -10.86 -13.05
CA LYS A 66 -0.84 -10.73 -12.17
C LYS A 66 -0.75 -9.48 -11.30
N ILE A 67 -1.89 -9.01 -10.83
CA ILE A 67 -1.99 -8.02 -9.74
C ILE A 67 -2.21 -8.77 -8.45
N LYS A 68 -1.30 -8.59 -7.49
CA LYS A 68 -1.44 -9.03 -6.09
C LYS A 68 -1.81 -7.82 -5.24
N GLU A 69 -3.04 -7.77 -4.77
CA GLU A 69 -3.53 -6.70 -3.92
C GLU A 69 -3.40 -7.08 -2.46
N PHE A 70 -2.82 -6.17 -1.68
CA PHE A 70 -2.70 -6.22 -0.23
C PHE A 70 -3.42 -5.03 0.38
N ASP A 71 -4.65 -5.24 0.88
CA ASP A 71 -5.36 -4.25 1.68
C ASP A 71 -4.79 -4.30 3.10
N LEU A 72 -4.05 -3.26 3.47
CA LEU A 72 -3.30 -3.21 4.73
C LEU A 72 -4.21 -3.34 5.95
N PHE A 73 -5.42 -2.76 5.90
CA PHE A 73 -6.38 -2.90 6.99
C PHE A 73 -6.87 -4.34 7.13
N HIS A 74 -7.18 -4.98 6.01
CA HIS A 74 -7.64 -6.36 6.02
C HIS A 74 -6.56 -7.31 6.55
N ILE A 75 -5.30 -7.12 6.12
CA ILE A 75 -4.17 -7.91 6.61
C ILE A 75 -3.98 -7.70 8.11
N MET A 76 -4.03 -6.47 8.60
CA MET A 76 -3.92 -6.16 10.03
C MET A 76 -4.97 -6.92 10.84
N ILE A 77 -6.25 -6.81 10.46
CA ILE A 77 -7.33 -7.51 11.15
C ILE A 77 -7.15 -9.03 11.08
N GLN A 78 -6.78 -9.55 9.91
CA GLN A 78 -6.55 -10.98 9.73
C GLN A 78 -5.44 -11.51 10.65
N ILE A 79 -4.32 -10.80 10.77
CA ILE A 79 -3.24 -11.20 11.67
C ILE A 79 -3.71 -11.21 13.13
N LEU A 80 -4.42 -10.15 13.56
CA LEU A 80 -4.94 -10.07 14.93
C LEU A 80 -5.95 -11.17 15.24
N GLU A 81 -6.76 -11.58 14.26
CA GLU A 81 -7.67 -12.73 14.39
C GLU A 81 -6.91 -14.06 14.48
N GLU A 82 -5.95 -14.30 13.56
CA GLU A 82 -5.15 -15.52 13.50
C GLU A 82 -4.32 -15.73 14.78
N GLU A 83 -3.78 -14.65 15.36
CA GLU A 83 -3.01 -14.68 16.59
C GLU A 83 -3.89 -14.64 17.86
N GLY A 84 -5.19 -14.46 17.73
CA GLY A 84 -6.15 -14.46 18.83
C GLY A 84 -6.20 -13.17 19.66
N TYR A 85 -5.65 -12.06 19.17
CA TYR A 85 -5.57 -10.78 19.89
C TYR A 85 -6.74 -9.83 19.63
N LEU A 86 -7.58 -10.07 18.61
CA LEU A 86 -8.58 -9.10 18.17
C LEU A 86 -9.57 -8.72 19.28
N GLU A 87 -10.08 -9.70 20.02
CA GLU A 87 -11.01 -9.45 21.13
C GLU A 87 -10.33 -8.70 22.28
N ASP A 88 -9.08 -9.02 22.60
CA ASP A 88 -8.31 -8.34 23.64
C ASP A 88 -8.13 -6.85 23.30
N PHE A 89 -7.92 -6.52 22.03
CA PHE A 89 -7.83 -5.12 21.58
C PHE A 89 -9.17 -4.39 21.61
N PHE A 90 -10.29 -5.07 21.35
CA PHE A 90 -11.60 -4.46 21.53
C PHE A 90 -11.90 -4.16 23.02
N ASP A 91 -11.45 -5.01 23.90
CA ASP A 91 -11.61 -4.77 25.34
C ASP A 91 -10.65 -3.67 25.83
N LEU A 92 -9.40 -3.66 25.35
CA LEU A 92 -8.46 -2.59 25.63
C LEU A 92 -8.96 -1.22 25.17
N GLU A 93 -9.56 -1.14 23.95
CA GLU A 93 -10.16 0.10 23.46
C GLU A 93 -11.30 0.61 24.37
N LYS A 94 -12.15 -0.30 24.86
CA LYS A 94 -13.25 0.04 25.78
C LYS A 94 -12.73 0.56 27.13
N GLU A 95 -11.66 -0.02 27.64
CA GLU A 95 -11.11 0.29 28.94
C GLU A 95 -10.21 1.55 28.92
N ASN A 96 -9.32 1.65 27.95
CA ASN A 96 -8.25 2.64 27.92
C ASN A 96 -8.40 3.67 26.78
N GLY A 97 -9.27 3.38 25.82
CA GLY A 97 -9.50 4.23 24.65
C GLY A 97 -8.64 3.88 23.44
N PHE A 98 -8.98 4.52 22.32
CA PHE A 98 -8.42 4.22 21.01
C PHE A 98 -6.89 4.35 20.92
N PHE A 99 -6.29 5.39 21.54
CA PHE A 99 -4.85 5.64 21.36
C PHE A 99 -4.00 4.58 22.07
N ASP A 100 -4.36 4.19 23.29
CA ASP A 100 -3.64 3.13 24.00
C ASP A 100 -3.75 1.78 23.29
N MET A 101 -4.94 1.50 22.75
CA MET A 101 -5.15 0.31 21.90
C MET A 101 -4.30 0.39 20.64
N ALA A 102 -4.28 1.53 19.95
CA ALA A 102 -3.51 1.71 18.71
C ALA A 102 -2.01 1.51 18.93
N ASP A 103 -1.45 2.08 20.00
CA ASP A 103 -0.04 1.91 20.36
C ASP A 103 0.29 0.43 20.64
N SER A 104 -0.61 -0.26 21.34
CA SER A 104 -0.47 -1.69 21.63
C SER A 104 -0.54 -2.56 20.36
N VAL A 105 -1.37 -2.20 19.39
CA VAL A 105 -1.41 -2.88 18.08
C VAL A 105 -0.11 -2.65 17.31
N VAL A 106 0.43 -1.43 17.31
CA VAL A 106 1.72 -1.11 16.67
C VAL A 106 2.83 -2.00 17.22
N GLU A 107 2.93 -2.12 18.55
CA GLU A 107 3.91 -2.96 19.23
C GLU A 107 3.70 -4.44 18.91
N THR A 108 2.47 -4.95 19.02
CA THR A 108 2.14 -6.35 18.79
C THR A 108 2.44 -6.80 17.36
N LEU A 109 2.16 -5.96 16.38
CA LEU A 109 2.42 -6.23 14.96
C LEU A 109 3.86 -5.93 14.54
N GLY A 110 4.69 -5.36 15.43
CA GLY A 110 6.07 -4.98 15.14
C GLY A 110 6.18 -3.93 14.02
N LEU A 111 5.23 -2.98 13.94
CA LEU A 111 5.12 -2.07 12.79
C LEU A 111 6.31 -1.11 12.67
N ASP A 112 7.04 -0.86 13.75
CA ASP A 112 8.26 -0.05 13.74
C ASP A 112 9.53 -0.85 13.37
N GLU A 113 9.42 -2.17 13.28
CA GLU A 113 10.51 -3.05 12.87
C GLU A 113 10.70 -3.07 11.36
N THR A 114 11.95 -3.23 10.94
CA THR A 114 12.34 -3.22 9.51
C THR A 114 12.60 -4.61 8.93
N ASN A 115 12.23 -5.66 9.64
CA ASN A 115 12.56 -7.04 9.31
C ASN A 115 11.33 -7.97 9.44
N GLU A 116 11.59 -9.27 9.56
CA GLU A 116 10.58 -10.32 9.71
C GLU A 116 9.68 -10.17 10.95
N LEU A 117 10.07 -9.36 11.94
CA LEU A 117 9.24 -9.07 13.12
C LEU A 117 8.06 -8.16 12.78
N ASN A 118 8.10 -7.45 11.64
CA ASN A 118 6.94 -6.74 11.12
C ASN A 118 5.98 -7.75 10.46
N LEU A 119 4.90 -8.07 11.17
CA LEU A 119 3.99 -9.13 10.74
C LEU A 119 3.25 -8.80 9.43
N ILE A 120 3.00 -7.51 9.13
CA ILE A 120 2.43 -7.08 7.84
C ILE A 120 3.39 -7.42 6.70
N ILE A 121 4.65 -7.06 6.85
CA ILE A 121 5.70 -7.36 5.85
C ILE A 121 5.87 -8.86 5.68
N SER A 122 5.96 -9.58 6.79
CA SER A 122 6.07 -11.05 6.78
C SER A 122 4.91 -11.70 6.04
N LYS A 123 3.68 -11.24 6.26
CA LYS A 123 2.48 -11.75 5.57
C LYS A 123 2.53 -11.49 4.05
N ILE A 124 3.00 -10.32 3.63
CA ILE A 124 3.16 -9.99 2.20
C ILE A 124 4.21 -10.89 1.55
N LEU A 125 5.35 -11.12 2.23
CA LEU A 125 6.46 -11.92 1.71
C LEU A 125 6.19 -13.44 1.66
N GLN A 126 5.18 -13.93 2.36
CA GLN A 126 4.73 -15.33 2.28
C GLN A 126 4.01 -15.65 0.95
N GLU A 127 3.54 -14.64 0.23
CA GLU A 127 2.87 -14.81 -1.05
C GLU A 127 3.86 -15.02 -2.20
N ASP A 128 3.48 -15.85 -3.17
CA ASP A 128 4.24 -15.93 -4.43
C ASP A 128 3.97 -14.68 -5.26
N LEU A 129 4.99 -13.84 -5.37
CA LEU A 129 4.95 -12.57 -6.11
C LEU A 129 5.58 -12.69 -7.51
N THR A 130 5.96 -13.87 -7.95
CA THR A 130 6.54 -14.10 -9.28
C THR A 130 5.62 -13.55 -10.37
N ASP A 131 6.19 -12.82 -11.33
CA ASP A 131 5.45 -12.18 -12.42
C ASP A 131 4.24 -11.35 -11.94
N SER A 132 4.40 -10.61 -10.84
CA SER A 132 3.33 -9.81 -10.25
C SER A 132 3.64 -8.32 -10.20
N VAL A 133 2.59 -7.52 -10.12
CA VAL A 133 2.61 -6.12 -9.67
C VAL A 133 1.87 -6.07 -8.34
N VAL A 134 2.52 -5.57 -7.31
CA VAL A 134 1.94 -5.46 -5.97
C VAL A 134 1.13 -4.17 -5.87
N PHE A 135 -0.12 -4.27 -5.44
CA PHE A 135 -0.98 -3.14 -5.10
C PHE A 135 -1.15 -3.08 -3.59
N LEU A 136 -0.73 -1.97 -2.97
CA LEU A 136 -1.00 -1.68 -1.55
C LEU A 136 -2.21 -0.76 -1.47
N THR A 137 -3.26 -1.23 -0.80
CA THR A 137 -4.53 -0.52 -0.62
C THR A 137 -4.90 -0.41 0.84
N GLY A 138 -5.98 0.30 1.16
CA GLY A 138 -6.45 0.40 2.55
C GLY A 138 -5.66 1.35 3.44
N VAL A 139 -4.71 2.11 2.90
CA VAL A 139 -3.83 3.02 3.65
C VAL A 139 -4.60 3.97 4.56
N GLY A 140 -5.67 4.60 4.05
CA GLY A 140 -6.49 5.53 4.84
C GLY A 140 -7.28 4.85 5.96
N LYS A 141 -7.61 3.56 5.81
CA LYS A 141 -8.34 2.79 6.82
C LYS A 141 -7.49 2.44 8.04
N CYS A 142 -6.18 2.37 7.86
CA CYS A 142 -5.25 1.95 8.90
C CYS A 142 -4.73 3.11 9.75
N HIS A 143 -4.97 4.35 9.32
CA HIS A 143 -4.47 5.51 10.08
C HIS A 143 -5.21 5.67 11.41
N PRO A 144 -4.51 5.94 12.53
CA PRO A 144 -3.07 6.21 12.66
C PRO A 144 -2.20 4.99 12.95
N ILE A 145 -2.76 3.78 13.07
CA ILE A 145 -2.03 2.56 13.48
C ILE A 145 -0.89 2.24 12.51
N ILE A 146 -1.19 2.18 11.21
CA ILE A 146 -0.18 1.89 10.18
C ILE A 146 0.21 3.19 9.49
N ALA A 147 1.41 3.65 9.73
CA ALA A 147 1.97 4.77 9.00
C ALA A 147 2.48 4.29 7.63
N SER A 148 1.97 4.90 6.56
CA SER A 148 2.30 4.52 5.17
C SER A 148 3.80 4.57 4.86
N HIS A 149 4.54 5.47 5.52
CA HIS A 149 5.99 5.55 5.36
C HIS A 149 6.71 4.33 5.93
N ASN A 150 6.28 3.79 7.06
CA ASN A 150 6.89 2.60 7.66
C ASN A 150 6.75 1.42 6.71
N ILE A 151 5.56 1.21 6.14
CA ILE A 151 5.34 0.12 5.19
C ILE A 151 6.22 0.26 3.95
N LEU A 152 6.26 1.44 3.31
CA LEU A 152 7.09 1.64 2.12
C LEU A 152 8.58 1.47 2.42
N ASN A 153 9.08 2.06 3.50
CA ASN A 153 10.49 1.97 3.87
C ASN A 153 10.90 0.53 4.20
N ASN A 154 10.04 -0.20 4.89
CA ASN A 154 10.33 -1.56 5.31
C ASN A 154 10.25 -2.54 4.13
N LEU A 155 9.21 -2.43 3.29
CA LEU A 155 9.11 -3.23 2.06
C LEU A 155 10.29 -2.96 1.11
N HIS A 156 10.76 -1.72 1.01
CA HIS A 156 11.87 -1.35 0.14
C HIS A 156 13.19 -2.08 0.47
N GLN A 157 13.34 -2.54 1.70
CA GLN A 157 14.53 -3.27 2.14
C GLN A 157 14.48 -4.76 1.79
N VAL A 158 13.28 -5.32 1.60
CA VAL A 158 13.06 -6.76 1.49
C VAL A 158 12.37 -7.19 0.20
N LEU A 159 11.75 -6.25 -0.53
CA LEU A 159 11.01 -6.51 -1.77
C LEU A 159 11.50 -5.58 -2.87
N ASP A 160 12.48 -6.04 -3.65
CA ASP A 160 13.08 -5.34 -4.77
C ASP A 160 12.81 -5.99 -6.14
N SER A 161 12.22 -7.19 -6.12
CA SER A 161 12.06 -8.04 -7.30
C SER A 161 10.83 -7.70 -8.15
N VAL A 162 9.82 -7.04 -7.58
CA VAL A 162 8.56 -6.72 -8.25
C VAL A 162 8.15 -5.26 -7.98
N PRO A 163 7.48 -4.60 -8.96
CA PRO A 163 7.00 -3.24 -8.74
C PRO A 163 5.86 -3.18 -7.73
N VAL A 164 5.88 -2.15 -6.89
CA VAL A 164 4.89 -1.88 -5.86
C VAL A 164 4.18 -0.56 -6.15
N VAL A 165 2.86 -0.57 -6.18
CA VAL A 165 2.00 0.60 -6.35
C VAL A 165 1.17 0.81 -5.09
N MET A 166 1.40 1.91 -4.37
CA MET A 166 0.58 2.31 -3.24
C MET A 166 -0.53 3.25 -3.69
N PHE A 167 -1.78 2.88 -3.42
CA PHE A 167 -2.95 3.73 -3.62
C PHE A 167 -3.16 4.59 -2.38
N TYR A 168 -3.00 5.91 -2.55
CA TYR A 168 -2.86 6.83 -1.43
C TYR A 168 -3.97 7.88 -1.43
N PRO A 169 -4.90 7.86 -0.45
CA PRO A 169 -5.97 8.85 -0.35
C PRO A 169 -5.44 10.15 0.25
N GLY A 170 -4.88 11.02 -0.61
CA GLY A 170 -4.23 12.25 -0.22
C GLY A 170 -3.41 12.85 -1.34
N GLU A 171 -2.33 13.53 -0.99
CA GLU A 171 -1.43 14.20 -1.94
C GLU A 171 0.00 13.65 -1.85
N TYR A 172 0.61 13.42 -2.99
CA TYR A 172 2.02 13.08 -3.11
C TYR A 172 2.75 14.19 -3.90
N SER A 173 3.72 14.84 -3.28
CA SER A 173 4.50 15.94 -3.91
C SER A 173 5.64 15.44 -4.80
N GLY A 174 6.01 14.16 -4.71
CA GLY A 174 7.25 13.58 -5.25
C GLY A 174 8.30 13.36 -4.14
N GLN A 175 8.08 13.92 -2.97
CA GLN A 175 8.94 13.79 -1.79
C GLN A 175 8.16 13.50 -0.52
N ASP A 176 6.98 14.13 -0.38
CA ASP A 176 6.15 14.04 0.83
C ASP A 176 4.77 13.47 0.50
N LEU A 177 4.23 12.74 1.45
CA LEU A 177 2.86 12.22 1.44
C LEU A 177 2.03 12.99 2.48
N LYS A 178 0.85 13.50 2.04
CA LYS A 178 -0.12 14.18 2.91
C LYS A 178 -1.41 13.40 2.94
N LEU A 179 -1.59 12.59 3.98
CA LEU A 179 -2.81 11.79 4.12
C LEU A 179 -4.01 12.71 4.31
N PHE A 180 -5.08 12.44 3.56
CA PHE A 180 -6.31 13.24 3.52
C PHE A 180 -6.10 14.72 3.17
N GLY A 181 -4.93 15.07 2.63
CA GLY A 181 -4.56 16.45 2.30
C GLY A 181 -4.22 17.35 3.50
N THR A 182 -4.23 16.82 4.73
CA THR A 182 -4.10 17.60 5.97
C THR A 182 -2.98 17.13 6.89
N MET A 183 -2.56 15.88 6.78
CA MET A 183 -1.56 15.28 7.67
C MET A 183 -0.21 15.23 6.97
N ASP A 184 0.70 16.10 7.37
CA ASP A 184 2.06 16.13 6.85
C ASP A 184 2.87 14.95 7.41
N SER A 185 3.37 14.10 6.52
CA SER A 185 4.47 13.20 6.86
C SER A 185 5.77 13.79 6.33
N ARG A 186 6.69 14.12 7.22
CA ARG A 186 7.97 14.76 6.90
C ARG A 186 9.05 13.77 6.43
N ASN A 187 8.68 12.62 5.91
CA ASN A 187 9.64 11.58 5.57
C ASN A 187 9.85 11.53 4.06
N TYR A 188 11.11 11.54 3.66
CA TYR A 188 11.55 11.36 2.29
C TYR A 188 11.23 9.93 1.82
N TYR A 189 10.47 9.84 0.71
CA TYR A 189 10.14 8.56 0.08
C TYR A 189 10.86 8.44 -1.26
N ARG A 190 11.53 7.32 -1.46
CA ARG A 190 12.04 6.92 -2.77
C ARG A 190 10.94 6.23 -3.56
N ALA A 191 9.92 6.97 -3.93
CA ALA A 191 8.83 6.47 -4.76
C ALA A 191 8.60 7.43 -5.93
N PHE A 192 7.98 6.93 -6.98
CA PHE A 192 7.65 7.70 -8.17
C PHE A 192 6.13 7.87 -8.26
N ARG A 193 5.67 8.97 -8.83
CA ARG A 193 4.27 9.07 -9.20
C ARG A 193 3.97 8.08 -10.32
N LEU A 194 2.90 7.31 -10.17
CA LEU A 194 2.55 6.27 -11.15
C LEU A 194 2.13 6.88 -12.49
N VAL A 195 1.22 7.88 -12.46
CA VAL A 195 0.63 8.57 -13.63
C VAL A 195 0.25 10.01 -13.31
#